data_4c3487de7c88976431c37c416a97fb1f
#
_entry.id   4c3487de7c88976431c37c416a97fb1f
#
_cell.length_a   1.000
_cell.length_b   1.000
_cell.length_c   1.000
_cell.angle_alpha   90.00
_cell.angle_beta   90.00
_cell.angle_gamma   90.00
#
_symmetry.space_group_name_H-M   'P 1'
#
loop_
_entity.id
_entity.type
_entity.pdbx_description
1 polymer ?
#
loop_
_entity_poly.entity_id
_entity_poly.type
_entity_poly.pdbx_seq_one_letter_code
_entity_poly.pdbx_strand_id
1 'polypeptide(L)'
;MKVWFNKVHDSRRSLVETDDSTIRIGRDSGNTVVLQSPLVGKQQAVVRCDNGLLTLENLGINSCVVGETEVLGGQSCEFAAGDTVRIWPFTLTFESEQASPISRGQLESHLRSIMADLELRVHRQLLERFDLFELESSQLGDTESILMLEENIEDVCRELNLFGDENIPLLEEVVSLVLRDLMINQLILESGDEDAPVGGSTTALSANEFDVPATLVPERETELEHLVGFVREQLKLEGCRDLSERISRVESRMNDIFPRVRPHLHQELKRYLILRTLKKDLKDTVFGFGPLQDLLRAPTITE
;
A
#
# COMPACT_ATOMS: atom_id res chain seq x y z
N MET A 1 1.70 25.92 -8.18
CA MET A 1 1.39 24.56 -8.71
C MET A 1 2.07 24.37 -10.05
N LYS A 2 2.60 23.18 -10.31
CA LYS A 2 3.22 22.80 -11.60
C LYS A 2 2.33 21.77 -12.29
N VAL A 3 2.05 22.01 -13.57
CA VAL A 3 1.26 21.10 -14.40
C VAL A 3 2.13 20.60 -15.53
N TRP A 4 2.47 19.31 -15.47
CA TRP A 4 3.17 18.61 -16.53
C TRP A 4 2.15 18.00 -17.49
N PHE A 5 2.37 18.13 -18.77
CA PHE A 5 1.52 17.46 -19.76
C PHE A 5 2.31 17.06 -21.01
N ASN A 6 1.87 15.97 -21.60
CA ASN A 6 2.40 15.48 -22.88
C ASN A 6 1.26 14.91 -23.72
N LYS A 7 1.45 14.88 -25.02
CA LYS A 7 0.54 14.19 -25.93
C LYS A 7 0.90 12.71 -25.95
N VAL A 8 -0.11 11.84 -25.99
CA VAL A 8 0.09 10.41 -26.16
C VAL A 8 0.97 10.17 -27.38
N HIS A 9 2.00 9.34 -27.24
CA HIS A 9 3.06 9.08 -28.22
C HIS A 9 4.07 10.22 -28.46
N ASP A 10 4.05 11.30 -27.64
CA ASP A 10 5.10 12.32 -27.69
C ASP A 10 5.94 12.24 -26.40
N SER A 11 7.25 12.06 -26.57
CA SER A 11 8.20 12.01 -25.44
C SER A 11 8.45 13.39 -24.81
N ARG A 12 8.01 14.47 -25.47
CA ARG A 12 8.21 15.84 -24.97
C ARG A 12 7.15 16.17 -23.94
N ARG A 13 7.59 16.47 -22.74
CA ARG A 13 6.75 17.02 -21.69
C ARG A 13 6.79 18.54 -21.71
N SER A 14 5.63 19.16 -21.59
CA SER A 14 5.47 20.60 -21.40
C SER A 14 5.16 20.87 -19.93
N LEU A 15 5.66 21.98 -19.40
CA LEU A 15 5.42 22.43 -18.04
C LEU A 15 4.70 23.77 -18.06
N VAL A 16 3.67 23.90 -17.25
CA VAL A 16 3.03 25.18 -16.90
C VAL A 16 3.13 25.36 -15.40
N GLU A 17 3.68 26.50 -14.97
CA GLU A 17 3.73 26.90 -13.56
C GLU A 17 2.70 28.00 -13.33
N THR A 18 1.91 27.90 -12.28
CA THR A 18 0.91 28.87 -11.89
C THR A 18 0.73 28.93 -10.39
N ASP A 19 0.47 30.13 -9.87
CA ASP A 19 0.12 30.36 -8.47
C ASP A 19 -1.40 30.37 -8.24
N ASP A 20 -2.18 30.21 -9.32
CA ASP A 20 -3.64 30.22 -9.24
C ASP A 20 -4.15 28.95 -8.53
N SER A 21 -5.12 29.12 -7.65
CA SER A 21 -5.87 28.02 -7.02
C SER A 21 -6.85 27.35 -7.99
N THR A 22 -7.06 27.93 -9.17
CA THR A 22 -7.97 27.45 -10.20
C THR A 22 -7.27 27.39 -11.56
N ILE A 23 -7.11 26.19 -12.08
CA ILE A 23 -6.44 25.91 -13.35
C ILE A 23 -7.50 25.60 -14.40
N ARG A 24 -7.59 26.40 -15.43
CA ARG A 24 -8.46 26.17 -16.59
C ARG A 24 -7.70 25.40 -17.66
N ILE A 25 -8.31 24.37 -18.20
CA ILE A 25 -7.72 23.46 -19.17
C ILE A 25 -8.60 23.39 -20.40
N GLY A 26 -8.01 23.57 -21.57
CA GLY A 26 -8.74 23.47 -22.82
C GLY A 26 -7.89 23.94 -24.01
N ARG A 27 -8.49 23.96 -25.22
CA ARG A 27 -7.77 24.36 -26.44
C ARG A 27 -7.73 25.86 -26.66
N ASP A 28 -8.58 26.64 -25.96
CA ASP A 28 -8.59 28.10 -26.09
C ASP A 28 -7.36 28.72 -25.43
N SER A 29 -6.78 29.73 -26.03
CA SER A 29 -5.58 30.43 -25.53
C SER A 29 -5.82 31.16 -24.20
N GLY A 30 -7.07 31.37 -23.79
CA GLY A 30 -7.43 31.93 -22.50
C GLY A 30 -7.38 30.95 -21.33
N ASN A 31 -7.06 29.66 -21.56
CA ASN A 31 -6.88 28.71 -20.48
C ASN A 31 -5.49 28.78 -19.88
N THR A 32 -5.36 28.38 -18.62
CA THR A 32 -4.06 28.25 -17.93
C THR A 32 -3.21 27.17 -18.60
N VAL A 33 -3.82 26.01 -18.93
CA VAL A 33 -3.19 24.93 -19.67
C VAL A 33 -3.85 24.79 -21.04
N VAL A 34 -3.09 25.15 -22.09
CA VAL A 34 -3.59 25.13 -23.47
C VAL A 34 -3.22 23.80 -24.14
N LEU A 35 -4.24 22.98 -24.40
CA LEU A 35 -4.08 21.67 -25.06
C LEU A 35 -4.49 21.78 -26.54
N GLN A 36 -3.52 21.98 -27.42
CA GLN A 36 -3.76 22.19 -28.84
C GLN A 36 -4.19 20.88 -29.55
N SER A 37 -5.51 20.60 -29.48
CA SER A 37 -6.12 19.50 -30.20
C SER A 37 -7.59 19.80 -30.51
N PRO A 38 -8.09 19.46 -31.71
CA PRO A 38 -9.51 19.59 -32.03
C PRO A 38 -10.41 18.67 -31.19
N LEU A 39 -9.85 17.63 -30.56
CA LEU A 39 -10.55 16.69 -29.69
C LEU A 39 -10.75 17.25 -28.26
N VAL A 40 -10.09 18.33 -27.93
CA VAL A 40 -10.22 19.01 -26.62
C VAL A 40 -11.19 20.18 -26.76
N GLY A 41 -12.10 20.31 -25.82
CA GLY A 41 -13.05 21.44 -25.75
C GLY A 41 -12.32 22.80 -25.63
N LYS A 42 -12.98 23.91 -26.01
CA LYS A 42 -12.42 25.26 -25.79
C LYS A 42 -12.10 25.46 -24.31
N GLN A 43 -13.02 25.10 -23.44
CA GLN A 43 -12.87 24.92 -22.01
C GLN A 43 -13.26 23.45 -21.73
N GLN A 44 -12.28 22.63 -21.45
CA GLN A 44 -12.50 21.20 -21.26
C GLN A 44 -12.71 20.84 -19.80
N ALA A 45 -11.87 21.37 -18.95
CA ALA A 45 -11.92 21.08 -17.52
C ALA A 45 -11.43 22.26 -16.69
N VAL A 46 -11.84 22.27 -15.43
CA VAL A 46 -11.30 23.16 -14.39
C VAL A 46 -10.79 22.29 -13.26
N VAL A 47 -9.57 22.54 -12.82
CA VAL A 47 -9.01 21.94 -11.62
C VAL A 47 -8.92 23.02 -10.55
N ARG A 48 -9.53 22.77 -9.39
CA ARG A 48 -9.42 23.63 -8.20
C ARG A 48 -8.52 22.95 -7.16
N CYS A 49 -7.74 23.76 -6.49
CA CYS A 49 -6.90 23.32 -5.38
C CYS A 49 -7.39 23.98 -4.09
N ASP A 50 -8.01 23.19 -3.22
CA ASP A 50 -8.49 23.65 -1.92
C ASP A 50 -7.78 22.84 -0.82
N ASN A 51 -6.95 23.52 0.00
CA ASN A 51 -6.20 22.90 1.08
C ASN A 51 -5.35 21.68 0.65
N GLY A 52 -4.84 21.68 -0.59
CA GLY A 52 -4.03 20.60 -1.15
C GLY A 52 -4.81 19.46 -1.78
N LEU A 53 -6.14 19.46 -1.67
CA LEU A 53 -7.02 18.57 -2.42
C LEU A 53 -7.29 19.15 -3.81
N LEU A 54 -7.13 18.35 -4.84
CA LEU A 54 -7.41 18.72 -6.21
C LEU A 54 -8.78 18.17 -6.61
N THR A 55 -9.63 19.05 -7.15
CA THR A 55 -10.92 18.65 -7.70
C THR A 55 -10.96 19.02 -9.19
N LEU A 56 -11.16 18.03 -10.06
CA LEU A 56 -11.39 18.22 -11.48
C LEU A 56 -12.89 18.28 -11.74
N GLU A 57 -13.35 19.32 -12.41
CA GLU A 57 -14.70 19.45 -12.97
C GLU A 57 -14.59 19.41 -14.48
N ASN A 58 -15.23 18.45 -15.14
CA ASN A 58 -15.24 18.34 -16.58
C ASN A 58 -16.35 19.24 -17.17
N LEU A 59 -15.99 20.27 -17.89
CA LEU A 59 -16.91 21.19 -18.56
C LEU A 59 -17.16 20.80 -20.03
N GLY A 60 -16.33 19.92 -20.57
CA GLY A 60 -16.40 19.50 -21.97
C GLY A 60 -17.42 18.39 -22.23
N ILE A 61 -17.67 18.15 -23.50
CA ILE A 61 -18.53 17.04 -23.97
C ILE A 61 -17.78 15.72 -23.85
N ASN A 62 -16.46 15.74 -24.14
CA ASN A 62 -15.64 14.55 -24.05
C ASN A 62 -15.29 14.27 -22.59
N SER A 63 -15.26 12.99 -22.22
CA SER A 63 -14.90 12.58 -20.86
C SER A 63 -13.41 12.89 -20.56
N CYS A 64 -13.15 13.13 -19.28
CA CYS A 64 -11.82 13.11 -18.69
C CYS A 64 -11.66 11.81 -17.90
N VAL A 65 -10.43 11.31 -17.72
CA VAL A 65 -10.18 10.13 -16.89
C VAL A 65 -9.16 10.52 -15.82
N VAL A 66 -9.51 10.30 -14.56
CA VAL A 66 -8.68 10.56 -13.39
C VAL A 66 -8.32 9.20 -12.78
N GLY A 67 -7.05 8.79 -12.89
CA GLY A 67 -6.66 7.41 -12.58
C GLY A 67 -7.44 6.41 -13.43
N GLU A 68 -8.36 5.67 -12.81
CA GLU A 68 -9.29 4.73 -13.47
C GLU A 68 -10.73 5.27 -13.58
N THR A 69 -11.02 6.41 -12.98
CA THR A 69 -12.37 6.98 -12.93
C THR A 69 -12.64 7.85 -14.15
N GLU A 70 -13.70 7.53 -14.89
CA GLU A 70 -14.20 8.35 -16.00
C GLU A 70 -15.09 9.46 -15.47
N VAL A 71 -14.80 10.72 -15.83
CA VAL A 71 -15.52 11.93 -15.44
C VAL A 71 -16.23 12.49 -16.65
N LEU A 72 -17.54 12.32 -16.69
CA LEU A 72 -18.38 12.82 -17.78
C LEU A 72 -18.61 14.33 -17.70
N GLY A 73 -19.11 14.93 -18.77
CA GLY A 73 -19.40 16.36 -18.81
C GLY A 73 -20.36 16.77 -17.69
N GLY A 74 -20.01 17.82 -16.95
CA GLY A 74 -20.74 18.31 -15.78
C GLY A 74 -20.49 17.55 -14.47
N GLN A 75 -19.65 16.51 -14.50
CA GLN A 75 -19.26 15.79 -13.29
C GLN A 75 -17.93 16.31 -12.75
N SER A 76 -17.69 16.04 -11.47
CA SER A 76 -16.43 16.35 -10.79
C SER A 76 -15.88 15.12 -10.09
N CYS A 77 -14.54 15.07 -9.95
CA CYS A 77 -13.81 14.02 -9.27
C CYS A 77 -12.66 14.64 -8.49
N GLU A 78 -12.48 14.19 -7.25
CA GLU A 78 -11.34 14.54 -6.42
C GLU A 78 -10.15 13.64 -6.75
N PHE A 79 -8.94 14.19 -6.69
CA PHE A 79 -7.71 13.45 -6.97
C PHE A 79 -6.53 14.08 -6.22
N ALA A 80 -5.44 13.31 -6.13
CA ALA A 80 -4.23 13.76 -5.44
C ALA A 80 -3.20 14.39 -6.39
N ALA A 81 -2.32 15.23 -5.84
CA ALA A 81 -1.14 15.66 -6.56
C ALA A 81 -0.27 14.43 -6.90
N GLY A 82 0.17 14.33 -8.16
CA GLY A 82 0.85 13.16 -8.69
C GLY A 82 -0.04 12.22 -9.51
N ASP A 83 -1.35 12.23 -9.27
CA ASP A 83 -2.27 11.42 -10.06
C ASP A 83 -2.29 11.84 -11.53
N THR A 84 -2.57 10.86 -12.39
CA THR A 84 -2.64 11.06 -13.82
C THR A 84 -4.05 11.42 -14.26
N VAL A 85 -4.19 12.57 -14.90
CA VAL A 85 -5.42 13.01 -15.56
C VAL A 85 -5.27 12.87 -17.08
N ARG A 86 -6.17 12.12 -17.71
CA ARG A 86 -6.19 11.97 -19.17
C ARG A 86 -7.32 12.78 -19.78
N ILE A 87 -6.94 13.69 -20.68
CA ILE A 87 -7.85 14.45 -21.55
C ILE A 87 -7.40 14.16 -22.99
N TRP A 88 -8.01 13.19 -23.60
CA TRP A 88 -7.51 12.68 -24.90
C TRP A 88 -7.25 13.77 -25.94
N PRO A 89 -6.07 13.81 -26.57
CA PRO A 89 -4.97 12.82 -26.52
C PRO A 89 -3.84 13.21 -25.57
N PHE A 90 -4.10 13.93 -24.47
CA PHE A 90 -3.10 14.39 -23.52
C PHE A 90 -3.18 13.64 -22.19
N THR A 91 -2.02 13.53 -21.57
CA THR A 91 -1.84 13.08 -20.20
C THR A 91 -1.28 14.24 -19.39
N LEU A 92 -1.89 14.54 -18.25
CA LEU A 92 -1.50 15.63 -17.35
C LEU A 92 -1.16 15.05 -15.97
N THR A 93 -0.17 15.66 -15.31
CA THR A 93 0.18 15.38 -13.91
C THR A 93 0.34 16.71 -13.19
N PHE A 94 -0.23 16.80 -12.00
CA PHE A 94 -0.24 18.01 -11.18
C PHE A 94 0.71 17.86 -10.01
N GLU A 95 1.64 18.80 -9.85
CA GLU A 95 2.54 18.90 -8.69
C GLU A 95 2.22 20.17 -7.92
N SER A 96 1.96 20.04 -6.63
CA SER A 96 1.72 21.18 -5.74
C SER A 96 2.90 21.32 -4.77
N GLU A 97 3.50 22.48 -4.67
CA GLU A 97 4.49 22.78 -3.63
C GLU A 97 3.85 22.88 -2.23
N GLN A 98 2.54 23.09 -2.20
CA GLN A 98 1.72 23.03 -0.99
C GLN A 98 0.97 21.68 -0.93
N ALA A 99 1.58 20.59 -1.38
CA ALA A 99 0.97 19.27 -1.20
C ALA A 99 0.68 19.14 0.30
N SER A 100 -0.55 19.48 0.68
CA SER A 100 -1.12 18.89 1.87
C SER A 100 -0.92 17.39 1.73
N PRO A 101 -0.49 16.72 2.77
CA PRO A 101 -0.31 15.29 2.69
C PRO A 101 -1.60 14.74 2.06
N ILE A 102 -1.46 13.97 0.98
CA ILE A 102 -2.49 13.07 0.45
C ILE A 102 -3.32 12.66 1.65
N SER A 103 -4.64 12.85 1.58
CA SER A 103 -5.43 12.54 2.78
C SER A 103 -5.00 11.16 3.23
N ARG A 104 -4.70 11.01 4.52
CA ARG A 104 -4.08 9.79 5.08
C ARG A 104 -4.75 8.52 4.54
N GLY A 105 -6.08 8.56 4.35
CA GLY A 105 -6.85 7.48 3.79
C GLY A 105 -6.61 7.19 2.30
N GLN A 106 -6.28 8.19 1.50
CA GLN A 106 -5.98 7.99 0.07
C GLN A 106 -4.59 7.38 -0.14
N LEU A 107 -3.59 7.84 0.62
CA LEU A 107 -2.25 7.22 0.60
C LEU A 107 -2.34 5.75 1.05
N GLU A 108 -3.07 5.49 2.12
CA GLU A 108 -3.27 4.14 2.63
C GLU A 108 -4.00 3.24 1.62
N SER A 109 -5.06 3.73 1.00
CA SER A 109 -5.78 3.01 -0.05
C SER A 109 -4.87 2.69 -1.25
N HIS A 110 -4.02 3.63 -1.65
CA HIS A 110 -3.05 3.42 -2.71
C HIS A 110 -2.01 2.35 -2.35
N LEU A 111 -1.43 2.42 -1.15
CA LEU A 111 -0.45 1.42 -0.69
C LEU A 111 -1.07 0.02 -0.54
N ARG A 112 -2.32 -0.08 -0.07
CA ARG A 112 -3.05 -1.35 -0.02
C ARG A 112 -3.33 -1.91 -1.42
N SER A 113 -3.64 -1.05 -2.39
CA SER A 113 -3.80 -1.45 -3.79
C SER A 113 -2.51 -2.03 -4.38
N ILE A 114 -1.36 -1.43 -4.06
CA ILE A 114 -0.05 -1.94 -4.48
C ILE A 114 0.21 -3.34 -3.89
N MET A 115 -0.03 -3.53 -2.58
CA MET A 115 0.14 -4.84 -1.94
C MET A 115 -0.78 -5.88 -2.55
N ALA A 116 -2.06 -5.56 -2.75
CA ALA A 116 -3.03 -6.46 -3.38
C ALA A 116 -2.63 -6.83 -4.82
N ASP A 117 -2.05 -5.92 -5.60
CA ASP A 117 -1.52 -6.22 -6.92
C ASP A 117 -0.32 -7.18 -6.88
N LEU A 118 0.60 -6.96 -5.94
CA LEU A 118 1.73 -7.86 -5.71
C LEU A 118 1.25 -9.28 -5.32
N GLU A 119 0.33 -9.37 -4.38
CA GLU A 119 -0.29 -10.64 -3.96
C GLU A 119 -0.98 -11.34 -5.13
N LEU A 120 -1.78 -10.61 -5.90
CA LEU A 120 -2.50 -11.17 -7.05
C LEU A 120 -1.54 -11.69 -8.13
N ARG A 121 -0.44 -10.98 -8.38
CA ARG A 121 0.59 -11.42 -9.35
C ARG A 121 1.26 -12.70 -8.89
N VAL A 122 1.65 -12.79 -7.62
CA VAL A 122 2.27 -14.00 -7.05
C VAL A 122 1.25 -15.14 -7.03
N HIS A 123 0.03 -14.88 -6.56
CA HIS A 123 -1.04 -15.89 -6.49
C HIS A 123 -1.34 -16.50 -7.88
N ARG A 124 -1.44 -15.68 -8.93
CA ARG A 124 -1.67 -16.17 -10.30
C ARG A 124 -0.57 -17.11 -10.76
N GLN A 125 0.67 -16.79 -10.51
CA GLN A 125 1.80 -17.66 -10.87
C GLN A 125 1.84 -18.94 -10.03
N LEU A 126 1.44 -18.87 -8.77
CA LEU A 126 1.30 -20.06 -7.93
C LEU A 126 0.22 -21.00 -8.45
N LEU A 127 -0.94 -20.48 -8.85
CA LEU A 127 -2.04 -21.27 -9.43
C LEU A 127 -1.63 -21.98 -10.75
N GLU A 128 -0.71 -21.39 -11.53
CA GLU A 128 -0.17 -22.03 -12.74
C GLU A 128 0.80 -23.17 -12.43
N ARG A 129 1.44 -23.16 -11.24
CA ARG A 129 2.41 -24.19 -10.79
C ARG A 129 1.79 -25.30 -9.99
N PHE A 130 0.82 -24.95 -9.16
CA PHE A 130 0.12 -25.90 -8.31
C PHE A 130 -1.20 -26.30 -8.95
N ASP A 131 -1.37 -27.60 -9.20
CA ASP A 131 -2.71 -28.14 -9.31
C ASP A 131 -3.26 -28.28 -7.88
N LEU A 132 -3.87 -27.19 -7.37
CA LEU A 132 -4.48 -27.18 -6.03
C LEU A 132 -5.56 -28.25 -5.86
N PHE A 133 -6.06 -28.84 -6.96
CA PHE A 133 -7.02 -29.94 -6.94
C PHE A 133 -6.36 -31.31 -6.70
N GLU A 134 -5.05 -31.43 -6.88
CA GLU A 134 -4.30 -32.65 -6.54
C GLU A 134 -3.90 -32.73 -5.06
N LEU A 135 -3.93 -31.58 -4.33
CA LEU A 135 -3.73 -31.60 -2.89
C LEU A 135 -4.95 -32.26 -2.22
N GLU A 136 -4.75 -33.46 -1.70
CA GLU A 136 -5.76 -34.13 -0.86
C GLU A 136 -6.09 -33.21 0.33
N SER A 137 -7.37 -33.11 0.68
CA SER A 137 -7.82 -32.29 1.81
C SER A 137 -7.18 -32.65 3.16
N SER A 138 -6.57 -33.84 3.26
CA SER A 138 -5.80 -34.31 4.42
C SER A 138 -4.39 -33.75 4.50
N GLN A 139 -3.87 -33.18 3.39
CA GLN A 139 -2.53 -32.58 3.29
C GLN A 139 -2.57 -31.06 3.42
N LEU A 140 -3.78 -30.46 3.36
CA LEU A 140 -3.94 -29.03 3.51
C LEU A 140 -3.55 -28.58 4.93
N GLY A 141 -2.47 -27.82 5.03
CA GLY A 141 -2.01 -27.24 6.30
C GLY A 141 -1.03 -28.10 7.09
N ASP A 142 -0.54 -29.22 6.57
CA ASP A 142 0.61 -29.88 7.16
C ASP A 142 1.91 -29.08 6.96
N THR A 143 2.90 -29.35 7.79
CA THR A 143 4.17 -28.60 7.77
C THR A 143 4.89 -28.71 6.43
N GLU A 144 4.81 -29.85 5.74
CA GLU A 144 5.48 -30.09 4.47
C GLU A 144 4.82 -29.26 3.35
N SER A 145 3.49 -29.24 3.30
CA SER A 145 2.73 -28.43 2.34
C SER A 145 2.94 -26.93 2.55
N ILE A 146 3.06 -26.48 3.81
CA ILE A 146 3.36 -25.09 4.15
C ILE A 146 4.76 -24.70 3.67
N LEU A 147 5.77 -25.53 3.96
CA LEU A 147 7.14 -25.31 3.51
C LEU A 147 7.23 -25.24 1.98
N MET A 148 6.59 -26.19 1.30
CA MET A 148 6.55 -26.23 -0.16
C MET A 148 5.89 -24.98 -0.75
N LEU A 149 4.80 -24.50 -0.15
CA LEU A 149 4.14 -23.26 -0.59
C LEU A 149 5.06 -22.06 -0.41
N GLU A 150 5.69 -21.91 0.74
CA GLU A 150 6.58 -20.79 1.04
C GLU A 150 7.81 -20.74 0.13
N GLU A 151 8.42 -21.89 -0.18
CA GLU A 151 9.53 -21.99 -1.15
C GLU A 151 9.07 -21.56 -2.55
N ASN A 152 7.89 -22.00 -2.98
CA ASN A 152 7.35 -21.61 -4.27
C ASN A 152 7.00 -20.11 -4.33
N ILE A 153 6.52 -19.51 -3.24
CA ILE A 153 6.32 -18.06 -3.16
C ILE A 153 7.64 -17.32 -3.38
N GLU A 154 8.73 -17.77 -2.74
CA GLU A 154 10.06 -17.17 -2.93
C GLU A 154 10.54 -17.28 -4.38
N ASP A 155 10.38 -18.45 -4.99
CA ASP A 155 10.77 -18.69 -6.37
C ASP A 155 9.97 -17.80 -7.34
N VAL A 156 8.67 -17.71 -7.16
CA VAL A 156 7.82 -16.81 -7.95
C VAL A 156 8.23 -15.35 -7.78
N CYS A 157 8.47 -14.89 -6.55
CA CYS A 157 8.95 -13.52 -6.29
C CYS A 157 10.28 -13.23 -6.99
N ARG A 158 11.18 -14.23 -7.04
CA ARG A 158 12.47 -14.14 -7.73
C ARG A 158 12.29 -14.08 -9.24
N GLU A 159 11.44 -14.93 -9.82
CA GLU A 159 11.16 -14.94 -11.26
C GLU A 159 10.46 -13.69 -11.76
N LEU A 160 9.51 -13.17 -10.98
CA LEU A 160 8.84 -11.90 -11.26
C LEU A 160 9.74 -10.69 -11.02
N ASN A 161 10.98 -10.90 -10.52
CA ASN A 161 11.92 -9.83 -10.14
C ASN A 161 11.29 -8.76 -9.23
N LEU A 162 10.42 -9.19 -8.29
CA LEU A 162 9.69 -8.25 -7.44
C LEU A 162 10.61 -7.36 -6.60
N PHE A 163 11.77 -7.86 -6.26
CA PHE A 163 12.78 -7.18 -5.44
C PHE A 163 13.93 -6.61 -6.29
N GLY A 164 13.76 -6.48 -7.60
CA GLY A 164 14.73 -5.86 -8.51
C GLY A 164 14.83 -4.34 -8.28
N ASP A 165 15.93 -3.76 -8.76
CA ASP A 165 16.25 -2.35 -8.54
C ASP A 165 15.17 -1.38 -9.05
N GLU A 166 14.45 -1.76 -10.09
CA GLU A 166 13.34 -1.00 -10.66
C GLU A 166 12.11 -0.90 -9.72
N ASN A 167 11.93 -1.87 -8.84
CA ASN A 167 10.81 -1.94 -7.89
C ASN A 167 11.16 -1.35 -6.50
N ILE A 168 12.41 -1.01 -6.23
CA ILE A 168 12.85 -0.49 -4.92
C ILE A 168 12.02 0.71 -4.45
N PRO A 169 11.73 1.74 -5.27
CA PRO A 169 10.93 2.87 -4.83
C PRO A 169 9.54 2.46 -4.36
N LEU A 170 8.89 1.55 -5.11
CA LEU A 170 7.58 1.01 -4.78
C LEU A 170 7.59 0.23 -3.45
N LEU A 171 8.60 -0.62 -3.26
CA LEU A 171 8.77 -1.39 -2.02
C LEU A 171 9.04 -0.47 -0.82
N GLU A 172 9.75 0.64 -1.00
CA GLU A 172 9.97 1.63 0.06
C GLU A 172 8.68 2.31 0.53
N GLU A 173 7.75 2.57 -0.37
CA GLU A 173 6.44 3.13 -0.03
C GLU A 173 5.60 2.14 0.78
N VAL A 174 5.60 0.87 0.37
CA VAL A 174 4.80 -0.19 0.98
C VAL A 174 5.30 -0.62 2.36
N VAL A 175 6.60 -0.54 2.63
CA VAL A 175 7.20 -0.98 3.91
C VAL A 175 6.56 -0.31 5.13
N SER A 176 6.16 0.96 5.04
CA SER A 176 5.49 1.66 6.14
C SER A 176 4.14 1.03 6.48
N LEU A 177 3.37 0.65 5.45
CA LEU A 177 2.09 -0.04 5.60
C LEU A 177 2.27 -1.42 6.22
N VAL A 178 3.18 -2.22 5.66
CA VAL A 178 3.48 -3.58 6.12
C VAL A 178 3.94 -3.59 7.59
N LEU A 179 4.83 -2.68 7.97
CA LEU A 179 5.29 -2.57 9.35
C LEU A 179 4.17 -2.15 10.30
N ARG A 180 3.28 -1.26 9.88
CA ARG A 180 2.12 -0.86 10.66
C ARG A 180 1.16 -2.03 10.89
N ASP A 181 0.84 -2.76 9.84
CA ASP A 181 -0.09 -3.89 9.92
C ASP A 181 0.51 -5.03 10.75
N LEU A 182 1.81 -5.28 10.65
CA LEU A 182 2.54 -6.19 11.54
C LEU A 182 2.41 -5.78 13.02
N MET A 183 2.58 -4.49 13.31
CA MET A 183 2.45 -3.97 14.68
C MET A 183 1.04 -4.15 15.24
N ILE A 184 0.01 -3.88 14.43
CA ILE A 184 -1.40 -4.06 14.83
C ILE A 184 -1.69 -5.53 15.10
N ASN A 185 -1.28 -6.42 14.21
CA ASN A 185 -1.49 -7.86 14.39
C ASN A 185 -0.82 -8.38 15.67
N GLN A 186 0.41 -7.96 15.96
CA GLN A 186 1.08 -8.31 17.21
C GLN A 186 0.32 -7.83 18.45
N LEU A 187 -0.22 -6.60 18.43
CA LEU A 187 -0.99 -6.06 19.56
C LEU A 187 -2.28 -6.85 19.78
N ILE A 188 -2.94 -7.30 18.71
CA ILE A 188 -4.15 -8.13 18.77
C ILE A 188 -3.82 -9.50 19.40
N LEU A 189 -2.74 -10.13 18.97
CA LEU A 189 -2.31 -11.43 19.52
C LEU A 189 -1.93 -11.32 21.00
N GLU A 190 -1.20 -10.28 21.40
CA GLU A 190 -0.81 -10.05 22.80
C GLU A 190 -2.02 -9.82 23.72
N SER A 191 -3.11 -9.25 23.22
CA SER A 191 -4.30 -8.99 24.04
C SER A 191 -5.09 -10.24 24.41
N GLY A 192 -4.82 -11.36 23.73
CA GLY A 192 -5.43 -12.67 24.06
C GLY A 192 -4.76 -13.40 25.23
N ASP A 193 -3.58 -12.98 25.63
CA ASP A 193 -2.78 -13.63 26.68
C ASP A 193 -2.91 -12.91 28.07
N GLU A 194 -3.95 -12.13 28.33
CA GLU A 194 -4.12 -11.43 29.61
C GLU A 194 -4.22 -12.36 30.84
N ASP A 195 -4.35 -13.66 30.68
CA ASP A 195 -4.27 -14.68 31.74
C ASP A 195 -2.85 -15.26 31.97
N ALA A 196 -1.85 -14.82 31.21
CA ALA A 196 -0.46 -15.23 31.44
C ALA A 196 0.20 -14.38 32.54
N PRO A 197 0.94 -14.99 33.52
CA PRO A 197 1.51 -14.27 34.64
C PRO A 197 2.53 -13.24 34.17
N VAL A 198 2.31 -11.99 34.59
CA VAL A 198 3.22 -10.85 34.42
C VAL A 198 4.58 -11.19 35.01
N GLY A 199 5.51 -11.64 34.23
CA GLY A 199 6.86 -11.97 34.73
C GLY A 199 7.70 -12.83 33.79
N GLY A 200 7.51 -12.77 32.50
CA GLY A 200 8.33 -13.49 31.51
C GLY A 200 8.92 -12.54 30.49
N SER A 201 10.22 -12.53 30.43
CA SER A 201 11.10 -12.05 29.39
C SER A 201 10.40 -11.94 28.02
N THR A 202 10.62 -10.81 27.36
CA THR A 202 10.30 -10.50 25.95
C THR A 202 10.88 -11.59 25.00
N THR A 203 10.30 -12.74 25.03
CA THR A 203 10.68 -13.83 24.11
C THR A 203 9.41 -14.50 23.69
N ALA A 204 9.19 -14.34 22.47
CA ALA A 204 8.25 -14.97 21.60
C ALA A 204 7.26 -13.94 21.06
N LEU A 205 7.54 -13.61 19.84
CA LEU A 205 6.57 -13.75 18.78
C LEU A 205 6.01 -15.16 18.95
N SER A 206 5.18 -15.39 19.99
CA SER A 206 4.43 -16.61 20.17
C SER A 206 3.38 -16.62 19.08
N ALA A 207 3.91 -16.77 17.92
CA ALA A 207 3.19 -16.98 16.71
C ALA A 207 2.43 -18.28 16.87
N ASN A 208 1.14 -18.23 16.63
CA ASN A 208 0.51 -19.39 16.04
C ASN A 208 1.41 -19.84 14.89
N GLU A 209 1.68 -21.12 14.78
CA GLU A 209 2.56 -21.73 13.76
C GLU A 209 2.33 -21.20 12.33
N PHE A 210 1.16 -20.61 12.07
CA PHE A 210 0.76 -20.03 10.78
C PHE A 210 1.21 -18.59 10.55
N ASP A 211 1.47 -17.78 11.60
CA ASP A 211 1.85 -16.36 11.44
C ASP A 211 3.34 -16.17 11.19
N VAL A 212 4.13 -17.18 11.51
CA VAL A 212 5.57 -17.18 11.28
C VAL A 212 5.84 -18.01 10.03
N PRO A 213 6.62 -17.50 9.06
CA PRO A 213 7.06 -18.34 7.95
C PRO A 213 7.79 -19.56 8.45
N ALA A 214 7.47 -20.74 7.89
CA ALA A 214 8.17 -21.97 8.23
C ALA A 214 9.65 -21.91 7.77
N THR A 215 9.95 -21.10 6.74
CA THR A 215 11.28 -20.79 6.24
C THR A 215 11.83 -19.51 6.87
N LEU A 216 12.02 -19.53 8.20
CA LEU A 216 12.58 -18.40 8.95
C LEU A 216 14.07 -18.21 8.66
N VAL A 217 14.47 -16.95 8.54
CA VAL A 217 15.86 -16.53 8.64
C VAL A 217 16.09 -15.96 10.04
N PRO A 218 16.65 -16.72 11.00
CA PRO A 218 16.71 -16.33 12.42
C PRO A 218 17.34 -14.96 12.66
N GLU A 219 18.37 -14.63 11.87
CA GLU A 219 19.04 -13.33 11.95
C GLU A 219 18.08 -12.18 11.59
N ARG A 220 17.23 -12.36 10.59
CA ARG A 220 16.25 -11.35 10.15
C ARG A 220 15.08 -11.21 11.11
N GLU A 221 14.65 -12.30 11.72
CA GLU A 221 13.63 -12.22 12.78
C GLU A 221 14.15 -11.45 14.00
N THR A 222 15.39 -11.70 14.41
CA THR A 222 16.02 -10.93 15.52
C THR A 222 16.12 -9.43 15.17
N GLU A 223 16.51 -9.10 13.94
CA GLU A 223 16.54 -7.70 13.47
C GLU A 223 15.14 -7.08 13.47
N LEU A 224 14.14 -7.85 13.05
CA LEU A 224 12.74 -7.41 13.03
C LEU A 224 12.20 -7.18 14.45
N GLU A 225 12.50 -8.07 15.39
CA GLU A 225 12.14 -7.90 16.80
C GLU A 225 12.73 -6.61 17.39
N HIS A 226 14.00 -6.35 17.13
CA HIS A 226 14.65 -5.10 17.55
C HIS A 226 13.98 -3.87 16.92
N LEU A 227 13.64 -3.94 15.62
CA LEU A 227 12.94 -2.86 14.93
C LEU A 227 11.55 -2.61 15.53
N VAL A 228 10.79 -3.67 15.78
CA VAL A 228 9.47 -3.61 16.42
C VAL A 228 9.57 -2.99 17.82
N GLY A 229 10.53 -3.42 18.62
CA GLY A 229 10.81 -2.83 19.93
C GLY A 229 11.08 -1.34 19.84
N PHE A 230 11.94 -0.92 18.92
CA PHE A 230 12.22 0.49 18.67
C PHE A 230 10.96 1.28 18.27
N VAL A 231 10.12 0.72 17.36
CA VAL A 231 8.87 1.36 16.93
C VAL A 231 7.89 1.51 18.09
N ARG A 232 7.74 0.49 18.95
CA ARG A 232 6.89 0.52 20.17
C ARG A 232 7.31 1.63 21.13
N GLU A 233 8.61 1.78 21.33
CA GLU A 233 9.17 2.85 22.16
C GLU A 233 8.86 4.23 21.58
N GLN A 234 9.07 4.43 20.28
CA GLN A 234 8.76 5.70 19.61
C GLN A 234 7.27 6.05 19.66
N LEU A 235 6.39 5.05 19.57
CA LEU A 235 4.95 5.21 19.69
C LEU A 235 4.48 5.40 21.14
N LYS A 236 5.31 5.08 22.13
CA LYS A 236 5.00 5.12 23.57
C LYS A 236 3.75 4.29 23.92
N LEU A 237 3.71 3.06 23.42
CA LEU A 237 2.55 2.18 23.58
C LEU A 237 2.33 1.74 25.04
N GLU A 238 3.37 1.72 25.86
CA GLU A 238 3.29 1.38 27.29
C GLU A 238 2.36 2.32 28.10
N GLY A 239 2.13 3.54 27.60
CA GLY A 239 1.25 4.52 28.22
C GLY A 239 -0.22 4.40 27.84
N CYS A 240 -0.60 3.44 26.99
CA CYS A 240 -1.97 3.23 26.54
C CYS A 240 -2.74 2.34 27.53
N ARG A 241 -4.04 2.65 27.72
CA ARG A 241 -4.89 1.98 28.72
C ARG A 241 -5.43 0.64 28.21
N ASP A 242 -5.75 0.58 26.95
CA ASP A 242 -6.38 -0.58 26.32
C ASP A 242 -5.86 -0.83 24.90
N LEU A 243 -6.26 -1.96 24.33
CA LEU A 243 -5.89 -2.37 22.96
C LEU A 243 -6.35 -1.36 21.91
N SER A 244 -7.56 -0.84 22.04
CA SER A 244 -8.13 0.12 21.08
C SER A 244 -7.30 1.41 21.04
N GLU A 245 -6.87 1.91 22.19
CA GLU A 245 -5.99 3.07 22.29
C GLU A 245 -4.61 2.78 21.66
N ARG A 246 -4.06 1.57 21.88
CA ARG A 246 -2.78 1.15 21.26
C ARG A 246 -2.89 1.10 19.74
N ILE A 247 -3.91 0.43 19.19
CA ILE A 247 -4.16 0.36 17.74
C ILE A 247 -4.35 1.76 17.16
N SER A 248 -5.23 2.57 17.74
CA SER A 248 -5.47 3.95 17.29
C SER A 248 -4.18 4.80 17.31
N ARG A 249 -3.28 4.56 18.27
CA ARG A 249 -1.99 5.23 18.34
C ARG A 249 -1.03 4.78 17.26
N VAL A 250 -0.98 3.49 16.94
CA VAL A 250 -0.21 2.97 15.80
C VAL A 250 -0.73 3.59 14.52
N GLU A 251 -2.03 3.49 14.23
CA GLU A 251 -2.65 4.04 13.04
C GLU A 251 -2.42 5.54 12.90
N SER A 252 -2.56 6.31 13.99
CA SER A 252 -2.48 7.77 13.95
C SER A 252 -1.05 8.30 13.85
N ARG A 253 -0.05 7.64 14.40
CA ARG A 253 1.32 8.18 14.56
C ARG A 253 2.39 7.46 13.75
N MET A 254 2.09 6.31 13.14
CA MET A 254 3.09 5.55 12.41
C MET A 254 3.77 6.38 11.32
N ASN A 255 3.00 7.14 10.54
CA ASN A 255 3.54 7.99 9.49
C ASN A 255 4.46 9.11 10.03
N ASP A 256 4.17 9.63 11.23
CA ASP A 256 4.96 10.69 11.85
C ASP A 256 6.32 10.18 12.36
N ILE A 257 6.36 8.92 12.82
CA ILE A 257 7.59 8.31 13.32
C ILE A 257 8.40 7.60 12.22
N PHE A 258 7.75 7.21 11.11
CA PHE A 258 8.39 6.43 10.06
C PHE A 258 9.70 7.05 9.51
N PRO A 259 9.85 8.37 9.36
CA PRO A 259 11.13 8.99 9.00
C PRO A 259 12.27 8.67 9.95
N ARG A 260 11.98 8.38 11.24
CA ARG A 260 12.96 7.96 12.25
C ARG A 260 13.23 6.46 12.20
N VAL A 261 12.25 5.67 11.79
CA VAL A 261 12.34 4.21 11.62
C VAL A 261 13.12 3.85 10.36
N ARG A 262 12.92 4.60 9.28
CA ARG A 262 13.51 4.35 7.96
C ARG A 262 15.04 4.11 7.95
N PRO A 263 15.88 4.82 8.73
CA PRO A 263 17.32 4.55 8.78
C PRO A 263 17.69 3.16 9.32
N HIS A 264 16.81 2.54 10.11
CA HIS A 264 17.00 1.19 10.67
C HIS A 264 16.52 0.08 9.72
N LEU A 265 15.86 0.46 8.63
CA LEU A 265 15.35 -0.43 7.59
C LEU A 265 16.34 -0.50 6.42
N HIS A 266 17.35 -1.36 6.51
CA HIS A 266 18.21 -1.64 5.36
C HIS A 266 17.48 -2.47 4.31
N GLN A 267 18.01 -2.55 3.09
CA GLN A 267 17.33 -3.10 1.93
C GLN A 267 16.88 -4.55 2.12
N GLU A 268 17.74 -5.38 2.73
CA GLU A 268 17.43 -6.79 2.97
C GLU A 268 16.27 -6.97 3.98
N LEU A 269 16.22 -6.13 5.03
CA LEU A 269 15.13 -6.17 6.00
C LEU A 269 13.80 -5.71 5.39
N LYS A 270 13.82 -4.72 4.48
CA LYS A 270 12.63 -4.30 3.73
C LYS A 270 12.08 -5.44 2.87
N ARG A 271 12.97 -6.10 2.11
CA ARG A 271 12.60 -7.27 1.29
C ARG A 271 12.03 -8.39 2.15
N TYR A 272 12.67 -8.67 3.27
CA TYR A 272 12.24 -9.70 4.21
C TYR A 272 10.85 -9.41 4.76
N LEU A 273 10.58 -8.18 5.21
CA LEU A 273 9.26 -7.75 5.71
C LEU A 273 8.15 -7.98 4.68
N ILE A 274 8.37 -7.56 3.44
CA ILE A 274 7.37 -7.71 2.38
C ILE A 274 7.16 -9.18 2.03
N LEU A 275 8.24 -9.96 1.91
CA LEU A 275 8.16 -11.39 1.64
C LEU A 275 7.44 -12.14 2.76
N ARG A 276 7.72 -11.79 4.02
CA ARG A 276 7.04 -12.35 5.19
C ARG A 276 5.54 -12.12 5.15
N THR A 277 5.11 -10.91 4.79
CA THR A 277 3.70 -10.55 4.65
C THR A 277 3.05 -11.32 3.49
N LEU A 278 3.69 -11.37 2.32
CA LEU A 278 3.20 -12.14 1.18
C LEU A 278 3.03 -13.63 1.52
N LYS A 279 4.01 -14.23 2.21
CA LYS A 279 3.91 -15.63 2.64
C LYS A 279 2.73 -15.85 3.56
N LYS A 280 2.53 -14.96 4.56
CA LYS A 280 1.39 -15.04 5.47
C LYS A 280 0.07 -14.94 4.71
N ASP A 281 -0.14 -13.88 3.93
CA ASP A 281 -1.41 -13.59 3.26
C ASP A 281 -1.77 -14.67 2.23
N LEU A 282 -0.77 -15.19 1.50
CA LEU A 282 -0.97 -16.28 0.56
C LEU A 282 -1.24 -17.63 1.25
N LYS A 283 -0.58 -17.92 2.39
CA LYS A 283 -0.93 -19.10 3.21
C LYS A 283 -2.37 -19.02 3.71
N ASP A 284 -2.76 -17.86 4.24
CA ASP A 284 -4.13 -17.64 4.72
C ASP A 284 -5.15 -17.76 3.59
N THR A 285 -4.78 -17.41 2.37
CA THR A 285 -5.64 -17.56 1.19
C THR A 285 -5.73 -19.03 0.72
N VAL A 286 -4.63 -19.77 0.75
CA VAL A 286 -4.56 -21.15 0.23
C VAL A 286 -5.06 -22.17 1.25
N PHE A 287 -4.68 -22.05 2.52
CA PHE A 287 -4.94 -23.03 3.58
C PHE A 287 -5.96 -22.57 4.62
N GLY A 288 -6.36 -21.32 4.62
CA GLY A 288 -7.24 -20.73 5.62
C GLY A 288 -8.49 -20.09 5.02
N PHE A 289 -9.02 -19.13 5.76
CA PHE A 289 -10.19 -18.34 5.37
C PHE A 289 -9.82 -17.01 4.70
N GLY A 290 -8.63 -16.91 4.13
CA GLY A 290 -8.12 -15.68 3.52
C GLY A 290 -8.08 -14.53 4.53
N PRO A 291 -8.52 -13.32 4.14
CA PRO A 291 -8.46 -12.13 4.99
C PRO A 291 -9.24 -12.22 6.31
N LEU A 292 -10.14 -13.20 6.45
CA LEU A 292 -10.88 -13.43 7.69
C LEU A 292 -10.08 -14.22 8.72
N GLN A 293 -8.95 -14.81 8.33
CA GLN A 293 -8.17 -15.68 9.21
C GLN A 293 -7.68 -14.95 10.46
N ASP A 294 -7.22 -13.70 10.33
CA ASP A 294 -6.78 -12.88 11.46
C ASP A 294 -7.92 -12.59 12.44
N LEU A 295 -9.14 -12.37 11.93
CA LEU A 295 -10.32 -12.18 12.75
C LEU A 295 -10.70 -13.46 13.52
N LEU A 296 -10.59 -14.62 12.88
CA LEU A 296 -10.90 -15.88 13.50
C LEU A 296 -9.86 -16.30 14.56
N ARG A 297 -8.64 -15.78 14.48
CA ARG A 297 -7.58 -15.99 15.47
C ARG A 297 -7.69 -15.05 16.67
N ALA A 298 -8.45 -13.94 16.56
CA ALA A 298 -8.62 -13.01 17.65
C ALA A 298 -9.45 -13.66 18.78
N PRO A 299 -8.91 -13.81 20.00
CA PRO A 299 -9.58 -14.52 21.09
C PRO A 299 -10.91 -13.92 21.51
N THR A 300 -11.14 -12.65 21.20
CA THR A 300 -12.38 -11.93 21.50
C THR A 300 -13.55 -12.27 20.55
N ILE A 301 -13.31 -13.02 19.47
CA ILE A 301 -14.35 -13.35 18.46
C ILE A 301 -14.84 -14.81 18.63
N THR A 302 -14.17 -15.62 19.42
CA THR A 302 -14.53 -17.04 19.65
C THR A 302 -15.51 -17.25 20.81
N GLU A 303 -15.93 -16.21 21.52
CA GLU A 303 -17.03 -16.23 22.50
C GLU A 303 -18.31 -15.66 21.88
#